data_baa6ee2795fc5e41e580ab4c616a58b2
#
_entry.id   baa6ee2795fc5e41e580ab4c616a58b2
#
_cell.length_a   1.000
_cell.length_b   1.000
_cell.length_c   1.000
_cell.angle_alpha   90.00
_cell.angle_beta   90.00
_cell.angle_gamma   90.00
#
_symmetry.space_group_name_H-M   'P 1'
#
loop_
_entity.id
_entity.type
_entity.pdbx_description
1 polymer ?
#
loop_
_entity_poly.entity_id
_entity_poly.type
_entity_poly.pdbx_seq_one_letter_code
_entity_poly.pdbx_strand_id
1 'polypeptide(L)'
;MVVLALVSEAIGGVANYLNVGKNLTKEQLIEITQLTILEYWWLTEKQLILFCQRVKLGKYPSVKMMDTFDGIKWFEMLKLFEGELKAERKRIEDEERQKTYKQWEEEREKDPPKPETLEKVRDFQRRFASTKILEKTESIPLEEDEVIKGYRNDFAVIFQITGVKVLGVDYIDIDGIKMNFREYVNYRNEKENL
;
A
#
# COMPACT_ATOMS: atom_id res chain seq x y z
N MET A 1 -17.07 -17.05 16.74
CA MET A 1 -16.54 -17.74 17.94
C MET A 1 -15.20 -18.44 17.68
N VAL A 2 -15.01 -19.17 16.59
CA VAL A 2 -13.78 -19.94 16.30
C VAL A 2 -12.52 -19.07 16.25
N VAL A 3 -12.56 -17.92 15.57
CA VAL A 3 -11.39 -17.03 15.41
C VAL A 3 -10.92 -16.46 16.75
N LEU A 4 -11.85 -16.06 17.61
CA LEU A 4 -11.54 -15.52 18.94
C LEU A 4 -10.84 -16.55 19.82
N ALA A 5 -11.31 -17.81 19.80
CA ALA A 5 -10.68 -18.90 20.53
C ALA A 5 -9.26 -19.17 20.04
N LEU A 6 -9.06 -19.24 18.71
CA LEU A 6 -7.77 -19.51 18.09
C LEU A 6 -6.73 -18.41 18.43
N VAL A 7 -7.12 -17.14 18.31
CA VAL A 7 -6.22 -16.02 18.62
C VAL A 7 -5.91 -15.99 20.13
N SER A 8 -6.90 -16.20 20.98
CA SER A 8 -6.70 -16.26 22.44
C SER A 8 -5.77 -17.40 22.85
N GLU A 9 -5.92 -18.58 22.25
CA GLU A 9 -5.05 -19.73 22.49
C GLU A 9 -3.61 -19.45 22.04
N ALA A 10 -3.44 -18.81 20.87
CA ALA A 10 -2.15 -18.43 20.36
C ALA A 10 -1.40 -17.46 21.29
N ILE A 11 -2.08 -16.39 21.74
CA ILE A 11 -1.52 -15.41 22.69
C ILE A 11 -1.20 -16.06 24.03
N GLY A 12 -2.15 -16.83 24.59
CA GLY A 12 -1.97 -17.56 25.83
C GLY A 12 -0.82 -18.56 25.77
N GLY A 13 -0.69 -19.27 24.64
CA GLY A 13 0.42 -20.20 24.39
C GLY A 13 1.79 -19.53 24.30
N VAL A 14 1.87 -18.30 23.82
CA VAL A 14 3.09 -17.48 23.84
C VAL A 14 3.40 -17.02 25.28
N ALA A 15 2.40 -16.46 25.97
CA ALA A 15 2.54 -15.99 27.32
C ALA A 15 3.04 -17.08 28.27
N ASN A 16 2.45 -18.27 28.18
CA ASN A 16 2.85 -19.43 28.99
C ASN A 16 4.26 -19.94 28.63
N TYR A 17 4.63 -19.90 27.34
CA TYR A 17 5.98 -20.31 26.91
C TYR A 17 7.07 -19.39 27.43
N LEU A 18 6.82 -18.07 27.38
CA LEU A 18 7.80 -17.07 27.82
C LEU A 18 8.03 -17.12 29.33
N ASN A 19 7.03 -17.60 30.10
CA ASN A 19 7.11 -17.81 31.54
C ASN A 19 7.75 -16.63 32.30
N VAL A 20 7.36 -15.40 31.96
CA VAL A 20 7.87 -14.18 32.59
C VAL A 20 7.21 -13.96 33.95
N GLY A 21 7.86 -13.22 34.86
CA GLY A 21 7.40 -13.03 36.24
C GLY A 21 6.00 -12.40 36.37
N LYS A 22 5.58 -11.57 35.39
CA LYS A 22 4.22 -11.01 35.29
C LYS A 22 3.63 -11.36 33.93
N ASN A 23 2.76 -12.34 33.92
CA ASN A 23 1.98 -12.75 32.75
C ASN A 23 0.67 -11.99 32.62
N LEU A 24 0.02 -12.13 31.46
CA LEU A 24 -1.30 -11.56 31.17
C LEU A 24 -2.37 -12.09 32.14
N THR A 25 -3.21 -11.20 32.64
CA THR A 25 -4.45 -11.61 33.30
C THR A 25 -5.47 -12.09 32.26
N LYS A 26 -6.52 -12.77 32.71
CA LYS A 26 -7.59 -13.24 31.82
C LYS A 26 -8.27 -12.09 31.08
N GLU A 27 -8.49 -10.98 31.77
CA GLU A 27 -9.10 -9.77 31.24
C GLU A 27 -8.21 -9.15 30.16
N GLN A 28 -6.92 -9.01 30.44
CA GLN A 28 -5.94 -8.53 29.46
C GLN A 28 -5.84 -9.43 28.24
N LEU A 29 -5.87 -10.76 28.43
CA LEU A 29 -5.86 -11.71 27.32
C LEU A 29 -7.06 -11.53 26.40
N ILE A 30 -8.27 -11.33 26.96
CA ILE A 30 -9.48 -11.11 26.18
C ILE A 30 -9.35 -9.80 25.40
N GLU A 31 -8.94 -8.71 26.05
CA GLU A 31 -8.78 -7.40 25.43
C GLU A 31 -7.77 -7.43 24.30
N ILE A 32 -6.58 -7.98 24.52
CA ILE A 32 -5.53 -8.11 23.50
C ILE A 32 -6.01 -8.97 22.33
N THR A 33 -6.76 -10.04 22.61
CA THR A 33 -7.35 -10.88 21.58
C THR A 33 -8.30 -10.10 20.68
N GLN A 34 -9.21 -9.32 21.29
CA GLN A 34 -10.18 -8.50 20.55
C GLN A 34 -9.47 -7.44 19.71
N LEU A 35 -8.51 -6.72 20.29
CA LEU A 35 -7.71 -5.73 19.58
C LEU A 35 -6.89 -6.35 18.45
N THR A 36 -6.33 -7.54 18.67
CA THR A 36 -5.58 -8.26 17.61
C THR A 36 -6.47 -8.61 16.44
N ILE A 37 -7.69 -9.08 16.67
CA ILE A 37 -8.64 -9.39 15.61
C ILE A 37 -9.08 -8.11 14.87
N LEU A 38 -9.28 -7.01 15.60
CA LEU A 38 -9.73 -5.75 15.02
C LEU A 38 -8.64 -5.11 14.13
N GLU A 39 -7.41 -5.02 14.62
CA GLU A 39 -6.31 -4.33 13.94
C GLU A 39 -5.64 -5.20 12.86
N TYR A 40 -5.59 -6.53 13.10
CA TYR A 40 -4.90 -7.49 12.23
C TYR A 40 -5.89 -8.50 11.60
N TRP A 41 -7.10 -8.05 11.26
CA TRP A 41 -8.15 -8.87 10.64
C TRP A 41 -7.71 -9.58 9.35
N TRP A 42 -6.70 -9.05 8.66
CA TRP A 42 -6.10 -9.57 7.44
C TRP A 42 -5.08 -10.70 7.68
N LEU A 43 -4.68 -10.93 8.94
CA LEU A 43 -3.68 -11.93 9.30
C LEU A 43 -4.28 -13.32 9.19
N THR A 44 -3.66 -14.17 8.37
CA THR A 44 -4.10 -15.56 8.25
C THR A 44 -3.66 -16.40 9.45
N GLU A 45 -4.36 -17.51 9.71
CA GLU A 45 -3.99 -18.47 10.75
C GLU A 45 -2.53 -18.93 10.64
N LYS A 46 -2.08 -19.25 9.42
CA LYS A 46 -0.69 -19.68 9.17
C LYS A 46 0.32 -18.60 9.54
N GLN A 47 -0.01 -17.34 9.25
CA GLN A 47 0.84 -16.19 9.60
C GLN A 47 0.85 -15.96 11.10
N LEU A 48 -0.26 -16.11 11.78
CA LEU A 48 -0.33 -16.02 13.24
C LEU A 48 0.51 -17.10 13.91
N ILE A 49 0.41 -18.35 13.45
CA ILE A 49 1.23 -19.46 13.94
C ILE A 49 2.73 -19.16 13.73
N LEU A 50 3.11 -18.71 12.53
CA LEU A 50 4.48 -18.34 12.21
C LEU A 50 4.99 -17.20 13.11
N PHE A 51 4.17 -16.18 13.34
CA PHE A 51 4.46 -15.10 14.25
C PHE A 51 4.74 -15.62 15.67
N CYS A 52 3.83 -16.43 16.23
CA CYS A 52 3.99 -17.02 17.56
C CYS A 52 5.27 -17.87 17.67
N GLN A 53 5.61 -18.62 16.62
CA GLN A 53 6.88 -19.37 16.58
C GLN A 53 8.08 -18.42 16.63
N ARG A 54 8.07 -17.33 15.85
CA ARG A 54 9.14 -16.34 15.83
C ARG A 54 9.31 -15.64 17.19
N VAL A 55 8.21 -15.30 17.86
CA VAL A 55 8.24 -14.75 19.23
C VAL A 55 8.90 -15.72 20.18
N LYS A 56 8.49 -17.00 20.16
CA LYS A 56 9.08 -18.05 21.01
C LYS A 56 10.59 -18.28 20.73
N LEU A 57 11.03 -18.07 19.50
CA LEU A 57 12.44 -18.14 19.10
C LEU A 57 13.23 -16.85 19.39
N GLY A 58 12.60 -15.83 19.98
CA GLY A 58 13.26 -14.56 20.31
C GLY A 58 13.71 -13.75 19.09
N LYS A 59 12.97 -13.84 17.97
CA LYS A 59 13.30 -13.12 16.72
C LYS A 59 13.12 -11.60 16.80
N TYR A 60 12.54 -11.08 17.89
CA TYR A 60 12.28 -9.66 18.12
C TYR A 60 13.08 -9.10 19.28
N PRO A 61 14.44 -9.09 19.20
CA PRO A 61 15.29 -8.67 20.31
C PRO A 61 15.18 -7.18 20.65
N SER A 62 14.64 -6.36 19.75
CA SER A 62 14.35 -4.94 20.01
C SER A 62 13.25 -4.73 21.04
N VAL A 63 12.33 -5.70 21.18
CA VAL A 63 11.27 -5.67 22.19
C VAL A 63 11.80 -6.30 23.49
N LYS A 64 12.17 -5.46 24.45
CA LYS A 64 12.74 -5.94 25.72
C LYS A 64 11.64 -6.56 26.60
N MET A 65 11.75 -7.85 26.85
CA MET A 65 10.82 -8.66 27.67
C MET A 65 11.13 -8.57 29.19
N MET A 66 11.55 -7.43 29.72
CA MET A 66 11.93 -7.27 31.13
C MET A 66 10.83 -7.82 32.10
N ASP A 67 10.92 -9.10 32.46
CA ASP A 67 10.05 -9.82 33.42
C ASP A 67 8.53 -9.63 33.23
N THR A 68 8.08 -9.02 32.14
CA THR A 68 6.68 -8.80 31.84
C THR A 68 6.36 -9.10 30.38
N PHE A 69 5.20 -9.72 30.16
CA PHE A 69 4.59 -9.83 28.85
C PHE A 69 3.22 -9.16 28.90
N ASP A 70 3.04 -8.10 28.11
CA ASP A 70 1.84 -7.27 28.07
C ASP A 70 1.38 -6.98 26.65
N GLY A 71 0.23 -6.33 26.51
CA GLY A 71 -0.36 -6.01 25.21
C GLY A 71 0.51 -5.09 24.37
N ILE A 72 1.25 -4.15 24.98
CA ILE A 72 2.11 -3.23 24.26
C ILE A 72 3.22 -4.00 23.52
N LYS A 73 3.89 -4.90 24.23
CA LYS A 73 4.94 -5.75 23.67
C LYS A 73 4.42 -6.69 22.60
N TRP A 74 3.21 -7.23 22.79
CA TRP A 74 2.54 -8.04 21.78
C TRP A 74 2.36 -7.26 20.48
N PHE A 75 1.81 -6.03 20.54
CA PHE A 75 1.59 -5.21 19.36
C PHE A 75 2.88 -4.65 18.75
N GLU A 76 3.91 -4.34 19.55
CA GLU A 76 5.23 -3.99 19.03
C GLU A 76 5.82 -5.12 18.18
N MET A 77 5.76 -6.36 18.65
CA MET A 77 6.24 -7.52 17.90
C MET A 77 5.38 -7.79 16.65
N LEU A 78 4.06 -7.64 16.73
CA LEU A 78 3.17 -7.76 15.57
C LEU A 78 3.48 -6.72 14.51
N LYS A 79 3.77 -5.48 14.89
CA LYS A 79 4.17 -4.43 13.96
C LYS A 79 5.49 -4.73 13.25
N LEU A 80 6.46 -5.30 13.96
CA LEU A 80 7.72 -5.77 13.35
C LEU A 80 7.46 -6.89 12.36
N PHE A 81 6.63 -7.87 12.73
CA PHE A 81 6.23 -8.96 11.86
C PHE A 81 5.49 -8.49 10.61
N GLU A 82 4.60 -7.50 10.74
CA GLU A 82 3.94 -6.86 9.61
C GLU A 82 4.97 -6.24 8.63
N GLY A 83 5.99 -5.58 9.16
CA GLY A 83 7.10 -5.04 8.36
C GLY A 83 7.83 -6.14 7.58
N GLU A 84 8.10 -7.28 8.22
CA GLU A 84 8.73 -8.45 7.56
C GLU A 84 7.84 -9.03 6.45
N LEU A 85 6.53 -9.15 6.69
CA LEU A 85 5.59 -9.63 5.67
C LEU A 85 5.51 -8.68 4.47
N LYS A 86 5.51 -7.37 4.69
CA LYS A 86 5.53 -6.36 3.62
C LYS A 86 6.81 -6.44 2.81
N ALA A 87 7.96 -6.57 3.47
CA ALA A 87 9.25 -6.72 2.82
C ALA A 87 9.32 -7.99 1.97
N GLU A 88 8.81 -9.11 2.49
CA GLU A 88 8.79 -10.39 1.78
C GLU A 88 7.85 -10.35 0.57
N ARG A 89 6.66 -9.76 0.68
CA ARG A 89 5.76 -9.54 -0.48
C ARG A 89 6.44 -8.73 -1.57
N LYS A 90 7.07 -7.63 -1.19
CA LYS A 90 7.81 -6.80 -2.14
C LYS A 90 8.93 -7.57 -2.84
N ARG A 91 9.69 -8.39 -2.09
CA ARG A 91 10.74 -9.25 -2.66
C ARG A 91 10.18 -10.21 -3.70
N ILE A 92 9.06 -10.88 -3.39
CA ILE A 92 8.40 -11.82 -4.31
C ILE A 92 7.91 -11.08 -5.56
N GLU A 93 7.26 -9.92 -5.41
CA GLU A 93 6.79 -9.09 -6.53
C GLU A 93 7.95 -8.64 -7.43
N ASP A 94 9.06 -8.23 -6.83
CA ASP A 94 10.25 -7.81 -7.58
C ASP A 94 10.90 -8.99 -8.33
N GLU A 95 10.95 -10.18 -7.72
CA GLU A 95 11.43 -11.40 -8.36
C GLU A 95 10.52 -11.83 -9.53
N GLU A 96 9.20 -11.78 -9.36
CA GLU A 96 8.25 -12.08 -10.43
C GLU A 96 8.37 -11.07 -11.58
N ARG A 97 8.50 -9.78 -11.25
CA ARG A 97 8.73 -8.72 -12.25
C ARG A 97 10.01 -8.95 -13.04
N GLN A 98 11.10 -9.34 -12.36
CA GLN A 98 12.37 -9.64 -13.03
C GLN A 98 12.25 -10.87 -13.93
N LYS A 99 11.53 -11.91 -13.51
CA LYS A 99 11.28 -13.11 -14.35
C LYS A 99 10.48 -12.74 -15.60
N THR A 100 9.42 -11.96 -15.44
CA THR A 100 8.60 -11.49 -16.56
C THR A 100 9.42 -10.62 -17.52
N TYR A 101 10.27 -9.74 -16.98
CA TYR A 101 11.14 -8.90 -17.80
C TYR A 101 12.13 -9.73 -18.63
N LYS A 102 12.78 -10.73 -18.02
CA LYS A 102 13.67 -11.65 -18.72
C LYS A 102 12.97 -12.44 -19.82
N GLN A 103 11.75 -12.92 -19.55
CA GLN A 103 10.94 -13.62 -20.55
C GLN A 103 10.62 -12.72 -21.74
N TRP A 104 10.22 -11.46 -21.49
CA TRP A 104 9.99 -10.50 -22.56
C TRP A 104 11.26 -10.17 -23.36
N GLU A 105 12.42 -10.10 -22.71
CA GLU A 105 13.70 -9.85 -23.37
C GLU A 105 14.08 -11.03 -24.28
N GLU A 106 13.92 -12.27 -23.81
CA GLU A 106 14.12 -13.48 -24.60
C GLU A 106 13.13 -13.60 -25.77
N GLU A 107 11.86 -13.24 -25.58
CA GLU A 107 10.86 -13.20 -26.65
C GLU A 107 11.19 -12.14 -27.71
N ARG A 108 11.64 -10.97 -27.29
CA ARG A 108 12.07 -9.91 -28.19
C ARG A 108 13.32 -10.26 -29.00
N GLU A 109 14.23 -11.04 -28.43
CA GLU A 109 15.38 -11.56 -29.16
C GLU A 109 14.99 -12.59 -30.23
N LYS A 110 13.98 -13.42 -29.95
CA LYS A 110 13.48 -14.42 -30.89
C LYS A 110 12.64 -13.83 -32.02
N ASP A 111 11.88 -12.79 -31.74
CA ASP A 111 11.04 -12.09 -32.73
C ASP A 111 11.23 -10.56 -32.58
N PRO A 112 12.33 -10.02 -33.13
CA PRO A 112 12.61 -8.60 -33.02
C PRO A 112 11.52 -7.79 -33.75
N PRO A 113 11.07 -6.67 -33.18
CA PRO A 113 10.02 -5.86 -33.76
C PRO A 113 10.41 -5.38 -35.14
N LYS A 114 9.47 -5.48 -36.09
CA LYS A 114 9.65 -5.05 -37.46
C LYS A 114 10.13 -3.59 -37.53
N PRO A 115 10.99 -3.23 -38.49
CA PRO A 115 11.51 -1.87 -38.63
C PRO A 115 10.42 -0.79 -38.64
N GLU A 116 9.30 -1.07 -39.29
CA GLU A 116 8.14 -0.17 -39.36
C GLU A 116 7.51 0.09 -37.96
N THR A 117 7.51 -0.91 -37.10
CA THR A 117 7.00 -0.76 -35.72
C THR A 117 7.94 0.11 -34.88
N LEU A 118 9.26 -0.05 -35.05
CA LEU A 118 10.25 0.77 -34.39
C LEU A 118 10.17 2.23 -34.82
N GLU A 119 9.89 2.47 -36.10
CA GLU A 119 9.73 3.82 -36.65
C GLU A 119 8.48 4.50 -36.06
N LYS A 120 7.35 3.81 -36.02
CA LYS A 120 6.14 4.30 -35.35
C LYS A 120 6.34 4.62 -33.87
N VAL A 121 7.08 3.79 -33.14
CA VAL A 121 7.42 4.03 -31.74
C VAL A 121 8.34 5.24 -31.58
N ARG A 122 9.33 5.41 -32.45
CA ARG A 122 10.21 6.61 -32.47
C ARG A 122 9.43 7.89 -32.77
N ASP A 123 8.51 7.84 -33.72
CA ASP A 123 7.65 8.99 -34.05
C ASP A 123 6.71 9.34 -32.89
N PHE A 124 6.15 8.32 -32.23
CA PHE A 124 5.36 8.51 -31.02
C PHE A 124 6.20 9.14 -29.91
N GLN A 125 7.41 8.62 -29.64
CA GLN A 125 8.32 9.19 -28.66
C GLN A 125 8.73 10.64 -28.98
N ARG A 126 8.98 10.98 -30.24
CA ARG A 126 9.26 12.35 -30.68
C ARG A 126 8.09 13.29 -30.44
N ARG A 127 6.86 12.87 -30.73
CA ARG A 127 5.65 13.65 -30.46
C ARG A 127 5.46 13.88 -28.95
N PHE A 128 5.66 12.84 -28.14
CA PHE A 128 5.59 12.96 -26.67
C PHE A 128 6.72 13.78 -26.07
N ALA A 129 7.96 13.66 -26.59
CA ALA A 129 9.08 14.48 -26.13
C ALA A 129 8.84 15.96 -26.46
N SER A 130 8.27 16.26 -27.64
CA SER A 130 7.89 17.63 -28.00
C SER A 130 6.79 18.20 -27.09
N THR A 131 5.83 17.39 -26.69
CA THR A 131 4.79 17.79 -25.73
C THR A 131 5.35 18.02 -24.34
N LYS A 132 6.29 17.18 -23.87
CA LYS A 132 6.98 17.38 -22.59
C LYS A 132 7.89 18.62 -22.57
N ILE A 133 8.44 19.05 -23.69
CA ILE A 133 9.25 20.27 -23.76
C ILE A 133 8.36 21.51 -23.65
N LEU A 134 7.12 21.47 -24.14
CA LEU A 134 6.14 22.54 -23.95
C LEU A 134 5.62 22.59 -22.49
N GLU A 135 5.60 21.47 -21.77
CA GLU A 135 5.22 21.44 -20.35
C GLU A 135 6.39 21.83 -19.40
N LYS A 136 7.64 21.89 -19.87
CA LYS A 136 8.79 22.33 -19.06
C LYS A 136 8.99 23.85 -19.03
N THR A 137 8.24 24.59 -19.84
CA THR A 137 8.21 26.04 -19.76
C THR A 137 7.07 26.40 -18.78
N GLU A 138 7.47 26.87 -17.59
CA GLU A 138 6.62 27.39 -16.51
C GLU A 138 6.05 26.37 -15.52
N SER A 139 6.94 25.74 -14.75
CA SER A 139 6.61 25.45 -13.37
C SER A 139 6.77 26.76 -12.56
N ILE A 140 5.83 27.66 -12.72
CA ILE A 140 5.58 28.70 -11.73
C ILE A 140 5.26 27.95 -10.43
N PRO A 141 5.95 28.18 -9.29
CA PRO A 141 5.48 27.70 -8.02
C PRO A 141 4.15 28.42 -7.79
N LEU A 142 3.04 27.72 -8.06
CA LEU A 142 1.74 28.16 -7.61
C LEU A 142 1.82 28.16 -6.08
N GLU A 143 1.91 29.36 -5.49
CA GLU A 143 1.41 29.54 -4.14
C GLU A 143 0.03 28.91 -4.15
N GLU A 144 -0.16 27.84 -3.36
CA GLU A 144 -1.41 27.09 -3.35
C GLU A 144 -2.51 28.01 -2.84
N ASP A 145 -3.16 28.68 -3.78
CA ASP A 145 -4.30 29.54 -3.54
C ASP A 145 -5.37 28.71 -2.81
N GLU A 146 -6.03 29.27 -1.82
CA GLU A 146 -7.07 28.58 -1.03
C GLU A 146 -8.17 27.98 -1.94
N VAL A 147 -8.41 28.60 -3.08
CA VAL A 147 -9.34 28.12 -4.13
C VAL A 147 -8.86 26.79 -4.72
N ILE A 148 -7.58 26.65 -5.03
CA ILE A 148 -7.01 25.39 -5.58
C ILE A 148 -7.04 24.27 -4.54
N LYS A 149 -6.85 24.59 -3.26
CA LYS A 149 -7.03 23.63 -2.16
C LYS A 149 -8.48 23.14 -2.06
N GLY A 150 -9.44 24.05 -2.24
CA GLY A 150 -10.85 23.71 -2.30
C GLY A 150 -11.14 22.73 -3.44
N TYR A 151 -10.69 23.06 -4.66
CA TYR A 151 -10.89 22.18 -5.83
C TYR A 151 -10.22 20.80 -5.68
N ARG A 152 -9.08 20.73 -4.98
CA ARG A 152 -8.41 19.42 -4.70
C ARG A 152 -9.25 18.56 -3.77
N ASN A 153 -9.86 19.15 -2.75
CA ASN A 153 -10.75 18.44 -1.84
C ASN A 153 -12.02 17.96 -2.56
N ASP A 154 -12.64 18.80 -3.37
CA ASP A 154 -13.82 18.45 -4.17
C ASP A 154 -13.50 17.32 -5.15
N PHE A 155 -12.37 17.42 -5.85
CA PHE A 155 -11.90 16.36 -6.75
C PHE A 155 -11.70 15.03 -6.02
N ALA A 156 -11.09 15.04 -4.83
CA ALA A 156 -10.88 13.84 -4.05
C ALA A 156 -12.20 13.19 -3.60
N VAL A 157 -13.20 13.99 -3.23
CA VAL A 157 -14.54 13.50 -2.87
C VAL A 157 -15.25 12.89 -4.09
N ILE A 158 -15.22 13.57 -5.24
CA ILE A 158 -15.81 13.05 -6.49
C ILE A 158 -15.09 11.80 -6.95
N PHE A 159 -13.75 11.76 -6.80
CA PHE A 159 -12.95 10.58 -7.16
C PHE A 159 -13.33 9.34 -6.34
N GLN A 160 -13.73 9.47 -5.08
CA GLN A 160 -14.22 8.34 -4.27
C GLN A 160 -15.53 7.74 -4.83
N ILE A 161 -16.33 8.52 -5.58
CA ILE A 161 -17.63 8.11 -6.09
C ILE A 161 -17.54 7.61 -7.53
N THR A 162 -16.83 8.34 -8.39
CA THR A 162 -16.80 8.11 -9.85
C THR A 162 -15.40 7.87 -10.40
N GLY A 163 -14.37 7.86 -9.53
CA GLY A 163 -12.98 7.87 -9.92
C GLY A 163 -12.49 6.57 -10.56
N VAL A 164 -11.69 6.74 -11.62
CA VAL A 164 -10.98 5.65 -12.29
C VAL A 164 -9.50 6.01 -12.43
N LYS A 165 -8.62 5.08 -12.11
CA LYS A 165 -7.18 5.27 -12.27
C LYS A 165 -6.71 4.67 -13.59
N VAL A 166 -6.14 5.50 -14.48
CA VAL A 166 -5.61 5.07 -15.77
C VAL A 166 -4.13 5.47 -15.87
N LEU A 167 -3.25 4.50 -16.04
CA LEU A 167 -1.79 4.71 -16.15
C LEU A 167 -1.19 5.54 -15.01
N GLY A 168 -1.73 5.41 -13.80
CA GLY A 168 -1.25 6.15 -12.63
C GLY A 168 -1.82 7.56 -12.47
N VAL A 169 -2.68 8.01 -13.39
CA VAL A 169 -3.38 9.29 -13.31
C VAL A 169 -4.82 9.06 -12.85
N ASP A 170 -5.27 9.88 -11.89
CA ASP A 170 -6.62 9.83 -11.36
C ASP A 170 -7.56 10.66 -12.24
N TYR A 171 -8.67 10.04 -12.66
CA TYR A 171 -9.74 10.67 -13.44
C TYR A 171 -11.06 10.58 -12.67
N ILE A 172 -11.84 11.63 -12.74
CA ILE A 172 -13.23 11.67 -12.26
C ILE A 172 -14.18 11.74 -13.47
N ASP A 173 -15.41 11.29 -13.28
CA ASP A 173 -16.48 11.39 -14.28
C ASP A 173 -17.54 12.38 -13.78
N ILE A 174 -17.78 13.45 -14.52
CA ILE A 174 -18.84 14.43 -14.26
C ILE A 174 -19.68 14.54 -15.53
N ASP A 175 -20.93 14.16 -15.43
CA ASP A 175 -21.92 14.22 -16.54
C ASP A 175 -21.43 13.47 -17.80
N GLY A 176 -20.70 12.35 -17.62
CA GLY A 176 -20.17 11.55 -18.71
C GLY A 176 -18.85 12.07 -19.31
N ILE A 177 -18.29 13.13 -18.75
CA ILE A 177 -17.01 13.69 -19.16
C ILE A 177 -15.93 13.26 -18.16
N LYS A 178 -14.97 12.49 -18.65
CA LYS A 178 -13.81 12.08 -17.84
C LYS A 178 -12.74 13.16 -17.85
N MET A 179 -12.32 13.61 -16.68
CA MET A 179 -11.31 14.65 -16.54
C MET A 179 -10.34 14.34 -15.40
N ASN A 180 -9.07 14.67 -15.62
CA ASN A 180 -8.05 14.65 -14.55
C ASN A 180 -8.15 15.95 -13.70
N PHE A 181 -7.34 16.03 -12.64
CA PHE A 181 -7.40 17.18 -11.72
C PHE A 181 -7.19 18.54 -12.43
N ARG A 182 -6.27 18.62 -13.40
CA ARG A 182 -5.98 19.86 -14.14
C ARG A 182 -7.17 20.28 -15.01
N GLU A 183 -7.79 19.32 -15.69
CA GLU A 183 -8.98 19.56 -16.50
C GLU A 183 -10.16 19.97 -15.62
N TYR A 184 -10.28 19.37 -14.43
CA TYR A 184 -11.29 19.74 -13.45
C TYR A 184 -11.14 21.18 -12.95
N VAL A 185 -9.91 21.64 -12.67
CA VAL A 185 -9.63 23.03 -12.27
C VAL A 185 -10.07 23.99 -13.38
N ASN A 186 -9.72 23.70 -14.63
CA ASN A 186 -10.17 24.53 -15.77
C ASN A 186 -11.69 24.56 -15.90
N TYR A 187 -12.35 23.41 -15.79
CA TYR A 187 -13.80 23.30 -15.82
C TYR A 187 -14.48 24.14 -14.71
N ARG A 188 -13.93 24.14 -13.49
CA ARG A 188 -14.46 24.94 -12.38
C ARG A 188 -14.25 26.44 -12.62
N ASN A 189 -13.08 26.84 -13.08
CA ASN A 189 -12.76 28.23 -13.40
C ASN A 189 -13.67 28.79 -14.53
N GLU A 190 -14.00 27.99 -15.52
CA GLU A 190 -14.93 28.37 -16.57
C GLU A 190 -16.37 28.55 -16.04
N LYS A 191 -16.80 27.67 -15.11
CA LYS A 191 -18.14 27.77 -14.50
C LYS A 191 -18.29 28.92 -13.48
N GLU A 192 -17.23 29.28 -12.78
CA GLU A 192 -17.25 30.36 -11.77
C GLU A 192 -17.08 31.76 -12.40
N ASN A 193 -16.60 31.84 -13.64
CA ASN A 193 -16.48 33.10 -14.39
C ASN A 193 -17.70 33.37 -15.29
N LEU A 194 -18.74 32.54 -15.23
CA LEU A 194 -20.03 32.72 -15.85
C LEU A 194 -21.07 33.15 -14.81
#